data_3f387596f1cd2df3a3c013d3be2bd0d9
#
_entry.id   3f387596f1cd2df3a3c013d3be2bd0d9
#
_cell.length_a   1.000
_cell.length_b   1.000
_cell.length_c   1.000
_cell.angle_alpha   90.00
_cell.angle_beta   90.00
_cell.angle_gamma   90.00
#
_symmetry.space_group_name_H-M   'P 1'
#
loop_
_entity.id
_entity.type
_entity.pdbx_description
1 polymer ?
#
loop_
_entity_poly.entity_id
_entity_poly.type
_entity_poly.pdbx_seq_one_letter_code
_entity_poly.pdbx_strand_id
1 'polypeptide(L)'
;MTRLTRRQFAGALSAIGAQLALKGSAQAAAAVPTPRFGFDNVAQRARDLALAPFDNSVPSRLPDPFDALDFDTWREIRFRRDHDIFAGADGGFRLETFHLGFLYRRPVTVNTIRDGIATPIPYSPALFDYGRLKVEKALPVNTGFAGFRLHFPVNEPHIHDEVISFLGASYFRFLGRDQKYGLSARALCVDAGADRESFPFFREYWVETPEKGSNHATLYALLDGDAATGAFKFDLFAGQESTLEIQATLFPRRAGAKLGLAPLTSMYLTGENDRRVRDGFRTELHDSDGLLIHNGAGEWLWRPLGNPPHARISSFLDNNNRGFGLLQRDRTFESYQDLDLAYENRPSYFVEPMGDWGEGRVELIELPTHDETNDNIVASWTPAKSPEPGAPFVYAYRITAGLDMPRLAPNGVVVNTFEAPARALGSAEPLDPESHRFIVDFAGSDLEYYVADPSQVEAVATTSAGRVLRASVAANQHIGGLRALFDVSVKPGHTADLRLFLRAHGRTLTETWTYPWTAPAA
;
A
#
# COMPACT_ATOMS: atom_id res chain seq x y z
N MET A 1 38.92 -48.82 11.18
CA MET A 1 38.91 -49.96 12.15
C MET A 1 39.58 -49.47 13.42
N THR A 2 38.89 -49.30 14.44
CA THR A 2 38.88 -49.89 15.78
C THR A 2 38.07 -48.97 16.70
N ARG A 3 36.97 -49.51 17.16
CA ARG A 3 36.07 -48.93 18.17
C ARG A 3 36.75 -49.00 19.54
N LEU A 4 36.78 -47.91 20.30
CA LEU A 4 37.11 -47.88 21.71
C LEU A 4 35.80 -47.82 22.55
N THR A 5 35.67 -48.79 23.43
CA THR A 5 34.52 -49.10 24.24
C THR A 5 34.50 -48.30 25.55
N ARG A 6 33.29 -48.16 26.07
CA ARG A 6 32.82 -47.45 27.29
C ARG A 6 33.39 -47.95 28.64
N ARG A 7 34.63 -48.41 28.75
CA ARG A 7 35.12 -49.07 30.00
C ARG A 7 36.57 -48.70 30.41
N GLN A 8 36.97 -47.43 30.23
CA GLN A 8 38.27 -46.99 30.78
C GLN A 8 38.17 -45.61 31.42
N PHE A 9 37.20 -45.41 32.29
CA PHE A 9 37.13 -44.25 33.18
C PHE A 9 36.74 -44.72 34.59
N ALA A 10 37.65 -45.42 35.22
CA ALA A 10 37.54 -45.65 36.67
C ALA A 10 38.97 -45.98 37.17
N GLY A 11 39.52 -45.12 37.95
CA GLY A 11 40.70 -45.43 38.79
C GLY A 11 41.85 -44.49 38.68
N ALA A 12 41.88 -43.44 39.49
CA ALA A 12 43.04 -42.98 40.27
C ALA A 12 42.65 -41.79 41.15
N LEU A 13 42.12 -42.12 42.34
CA LEU A 13 42.25 -41.24 43.52
C LEU A 13 43.57 -41.61 44.20
N SER A 14 44.42 -40.62 44.49
CA SER A 14 45.24 -40.55 45.72
C SER A 14 46.11 -39.33 45.73
N ALA A 15 45.76 -38.38 46.58
CA ALA A 15 46.53 -37.60 47.55
C ALA A 15 47.94 -37.10 47.17
N ILE A 16 48.11 -35.79 47.40
CA ILE A 16 49.12 -35.17 48.32
C ILE A 16 48.85 -33.66 48.34
N GLY A 17 48.58 -33.14 49.38
CA GLY A 17 48.83 -32.11 50.32
C GLY A 17 49.15 -30.70 49.83
N ALA A 18 48.28 -29.77 50.29
CA ALA A 18 48.51 -28.46 50.88
C ALA A 18 49.63 -27.54 50.33
N GLN A 19 49.17 -26.40 49.74
CA GLN A 19 49.51 -25.10 50.30
C GLN A 19 48.61 -24.02 49.75
N LEU A 20 48.05 -23.21 50.64
CA LEU A 20 47.20 -22.02 50.42
C LEU A 20 47.93 -20.99 49.60
N ALA A 21 47.29 -20.52 48.53
CA ALA A 21 47.38 -19.17 48.04
C ALA A 21 46.01 -18.74 47.56
N LEU A 22 45.26 -18.08 48.43
CA LEU A 22 44.06 -17.31 48.10
C LEU A 22 44.41 -16.21 47.08
N LYS A 23 44.31 -16.51 45.79
CA LYS A 23 44.06 -15.46 44.79
C LYS A 23 42.59 -15.56 44.43
N GLY A 24 41.78 -14.68 45.00
CA GLY A 24 40.44 -14.46 44.59
C GLY A 24 40.39 -14.03 43.12
N SER A 25 40.20 -14.97 42.22
CA SER A 25 39.72 -14.64 40.88
C SER A 25 38.24 -14.25 41.05
N ALA A 26 37.98 -12.93 41.12
CA ALA A 26 36.66 -12.40 40.86
C ALA A 26 36.28 -12.86 39.46
N GLN A 27 35.53 -13.96 39.38
CA GLN A 27 34.87 -14.42 38.19
C GLN A 27 33.83 -13.31 37.91
N ALA A 28 34.16 -12.43 36.96
CA ALA A 28 33.20 -11.46 36.47
C ALA A 28 31.99 -12.28 36.02
N ALA A 29 30.89 -12.16 36.77
CA ALA A 29 29.61 -12.69 36.35
C ALA A 29 29.40 -12.19 34.92
N ALA A 30 29.35 -13.10 33.97
CA ALA A 30 29.00 -12.77 32.60
C ALA A 30 27.68 -12.04 32.67
N ALA A 31 27.68 -10.77 32.32
CA ALA A 31 26.47 -9.94 32.28
C ALA A 31 25.48 -10.69 31.39
N VAL A 32 24.35 -11.11 31.96
CA VAL A 32 23.25 -11.68 31.19
C VAL A 32 22.92 -10.62 30.16
N PRO A 33 23.02 -10.92 28.84
CA PRO A 33 22.78 -9.90 27.83
C PRO A 33 21.34 -9.41 28.03
N THR A 34 21.20 -8.11 28.23
CA THR A 34 19.88 -7.47 28.32
C THR A 34 19.10 -7.84 27.07
N PRO A 35 17.90 -8.41 27.17
CA PRO A 35 17.13 -8.79 25.99
C PRO A 35 16.94 -7.56 25.11
N ARG A 36 17.42 -7.63 23.86
CA ARG A 36 17.24 -6.55 22.90
C ARG A 36 15.77 -6.49 22.47
N PHE A 37 15.21 -5.30 22.45
CA PHE A 37 13.87 -5.09 21.91
C PHE A 37 13.85 -5.34 20.41
N GLY A 38 12.84 -6.04 19.90
CA GLY A 38 12.66 -6.35 18.51
C GLY A 38 11.25 -6.82 18.19
N PHE A 39 11.05 -7.38 17.01
CA PHE A 39 9.73 -7.81 16.49
C PHE A 39 9.00 -8.78 17.43
N ASP A 40 9.73 -9.74 18.05
CA ASP A 40 9.13 -10.71 18.96
C ASP A 40 8.47 -10.07 20.19
N ASN A 41 9.02 -8.95 20.67
CA ASN A 41 8.44 -8.20 21.78
C ASN A 41 7.10 -7.56 21.36
N VAL A 42 7.02 -7.05 20.13
CA VAL A 42 5.77 -6.49 19.59
C VAL A 42 4.74 -7.61 19.33
N ALA A 43 5.18 -8.75 18.79
CA ALA A 43 4.33 -9.92 18.59
C ALA A 43 3.75 -10.45 19.90
N GLN A 44 4.56 -10.49 20.98
CA GLN A 44 4.06 -10.87 22.29
C GLN A 44 3.02 -9.87 22.81
N ARG A 45 3.27 -8.55 22.70
CA ARG A 45 2.30 -7.50 23.09
C ARG A 45 1.00 -7.61 22.28
N ALA A 46 1.07 -7.87 20.97
CA ALA A 46 -0.10 -8.06 20.12
C ALA A 46 -0.91 -9.29 20.55
N ARG A 47 -0.23 -10.40 20.90
CA ARG A 47 -0.87 -11.61 21.42
C ARG A 47 -1.60 -11.34 22.75
N ASP A 48 -0.93 -10.66 23.69
CA ASP A 48 -1.52 -10.35 24.99
C ASP A 48 -2.71 -9.41 24.83
N LEU A 49 -2.60 -8.44 23.93
CA LEU A 49 -3.68 -7.51 23.59
C LEU A 49 -4.89 -8.21 22.96
N ALA A 50 -4.67 -9.28 22.17
CA ALA A 50 -5.75 -10.08 21.58
C ALA A 50 -6.62 -10.80 22.61
N LEU A 51 -6.05 -11.12 23.78
CA LEU A 51 -6.77 -11.78 24.88
C LEU A 51 -7.66 -10.82 25.68
N ALA A 52 -7.42 -9.50 25.56
CA ALA A 52 -8.23 -8.48 26.21
C ALA A 52 -9.39 -8.01 25.29
N PRO A 53 -10.52 -7.56 25.85
CA PRO A 53 -11.55 -6.89 25.08
C PRO A 53 -10.99 -5.69 24.31
N PHE A 54 -11.49 -5.48 23.09
CA PHE A 54 -11.10 -4.31 22.30
C PHE A 54 -11.58 -3.02 22.97
N ASP A 55 -10.64 -2.13 23.22
CA ASP A 55 -10.92 -0.78 23.73
C ASP A 55 -10.84 0.23 22.60
N ASN A 56 -11.99 0.68 22.13
CA ASN A 56 -12.12 1.73 21.11
C ASN A 56 -12.22 3.14 21.71
N SER A 57 -11.93 3.31 23.00
CA SER A 57 -12.01 4.63 23.62
C SER A 57 -11.04 5.62 22.96
N VAL A 58 -11.57 6.77 22.58
CA VAL A 58 -10.80 7.92 22.11
C VAL A 58 -11.06 9.03 23.13
N PRO A 59 -10.07 9.87 23.48
CA PRO A 59 -10.33 11.02 24.32
C PRO A 59 -11.55 11.80 23.81
N SER A 60 -12.55 11.97 24.66
CA SER A 60 -13.80 12.65 24.31
C SER A 60 -13.54 14.12 23.91
N ARG A 61 -12.49 14.72 24.48
CA ARG A 61 -12.00 16.06 24.16
C ARG A 61 -10.50 16.11 24.23
N LEU A 62 -9.90 16.81 23.27
CA LEU A 62 -8.50 17.24 23.39
C LEU A 62 -8.45 18.51 24.26
N PRO A 63 -7.29 18.80 24.88
CA PRO A 63 -7.09 20.10 25.56
C PRO A 63 -7.34 21.26 24.58
N ASP A 64 -7.99 22.34 25.07
CA ASP A 64 -8.12 23.56 24.28
C ASP A 64 -6.74 24.13 23.93
N PRO A 65 -6.50 24.63 22.69
CA PRO A 65 -7.45 24.85 21.58
C PRO A 65 -7.57 23.68 20.58
N PHE A 66 -6.97 22.52 20.81
CA PHE A 66 -6.79 21.44 19.82
C PHE A 66 -8.08 20.67 19.51
N ASP A 67 -9.11 20.78 20.34
CA ASP A 67 -10.36 20.05 20.17
C ASP A 67 -11.21 20.56 18.99
N ALA A 68 -11.06 21.82 18.62
CA ALA A 68 -11.88 22.50 17.61
C ALA A 68 -11.08 22.95 16.36
N LEU A 69 -9.91 22.37 16.11
CA LEU A 69 -9.10 22.75 14.96
C LEU A 69 -9.76 22.29 13.66
N ASP A 70 -9.79 23.18 12.67
CA ASP A 70 -9.97 22.81 11.26
C ASP A 70 -8.65 22.34 10.63
N PHE A 71 -8.73 21.84 9.41
CA PHE A 71 -7.58 21.33 8.68
C PHE A 71 -6.49 22.39 8.48
N ASP A 72 -6.87 23.61 8.10
CA ASP A 72 -5.92 24.68 7.81
C ASP A 72 -5.13 25.12 9.02
N THR A 73 -5.79 25.24 10.16
CA THR A 73 -5.12 25.58 11.42
C THR A 73 -4.25 24.42 11.93
N TRP A 74 -4.74 23.17 11.80
CA TRP A 74 -3.98 22.00 12.22
C TRP A 74 -2.69 21.82 11.42
N ARG A 75 -2.71 21.99 10.11
CA ARG A 75 -1.53 21.84 9.24
C ARG A 75 -0.46 22.91 9.46
N GLU A 76 -0.79 24.02 10.11
CA GLU A 76 0.19 25.05 10.53
C GLU A 76 1.03 24.60 11.72
N ILE A 77 0.55 23.62 12.50
CA ILE A 77 1.33 23.06 13.61
C ILE A 77 2.42 22.16 13.01
N ARG A 78 3.66 22.60 13.16
CA ARG A 78 4.81 21.93 12.55
C ARG A 78 5.80 21.50 13.62
N PHE A 79 6.39 20.31 13.42
CA PHE A 79 7.52 19.89 14.25
C PHE A 79 8.72 20.81 14.03
N ARG A 80 9.39 21.16 15.08
CA ARG A 80 10.55 22.07 15.00
C ARG A 80 11.79 21.30 14.57
N ARG A 81 12.40 21.70 13.47
CA ARG A 81 13.59 21.03 12.91
C ARG A 81 14.82 21.06 13.82
N ASP A 82 14.93 22.03 14.73
CA ASP A 82 15.98 22.09 15.74
C ASP A 82 15.81 21.05 16.87
N HIS A 83 14.68 20.36 16.92
CA HIS A 83 14.37 19.25 17.83
C HIS A 83 14.32 17.88 17.14
N ASP A 84 14.82 17.77 15.92
CA ASP A 84 14.84 16.54 15.14
C ASP A 84 15.52 15.39 15.91
N ILE A 85 14.79 14.28 16.03
CA ILE A 85 15.13 13.21 16.98
C ILE A 85 16.39 12.43 16.57
N PHE A 86 16.69 12.36 15.26
CA PHE A 86 17.88 11.69 14.71
C PHE A 86 18.94 12.66 14.21
N ALA A 87 18.83 13.97 14.46
CA ALA A 87 19.74 14.99 13.94
C ALA A 87 21.23 14.79 14.32
N GLY A 88 21.53 14.05 15.37
CA GLY A 88 22.90 13.71 15.80
C GLY A 88 23.34 12.31 15.41
N ALA A 89 22.47 11.48 14.86
CA ALA A 89 22.81 10.20 14.31
C ALA A 89 23.21 10.40 12.86
N ASP A 90 24.49 10.29 12.51
CA ASP A 90 25.04 10.49 11.16
C ASP A 90 24.36 9.63 10.03
N GLY A 91 23.10 9.20 10.23
CA GLY A 91 22.38 8.25 9.38
C GLY A 91 21.62 8.83 8.20
N GLY A 92 21.54 10.16 8.08
CA GLY A 92 20.77 10.80 6.99
C GLY A 92 19.27 10.84 7.22
N PHE A 93 18.68 9.94 8.02
CA PHE A 93 17.27 9.99 8.40
C PHE A 93 17.01 11.00 9.52
N ARG A 94 15.80 11.60 9.49
CA ARG A 94 15.27 12.46 10.54
C ARG A 94 13.87 12.02 10.89
N LEU A 95 13.52 12.07 12.18
CA LEU A 95 12.21 11.70 12.67
C LEU A 95 11.51 12.94 13.23
N GLU A 96 10.33 13.22 12.73
CA GLU A 96 9.41 14.24 13.19
C GLU A 96 8.07 13.61 13.58
N THR A 97 7.40 14.17 14.61
CA THR A 97 6.08 13.68 15.04
C THR A 97 4.97 14.64 14.61
N PHE A 98 3.75 14.12 14.46
CA PHE A 98 2.55 14.92 14.20
C PHE A 98 1.82 15.24 15.51
N HIS A 99 1.33 16.47 15.62
CA HIS A 99 0.52 16.91 16.77
C HIS A 99 -0.92 16.41 16.63
N LEU A 100 -1.55 16.10 17.77
CA LEU A 100 -2.99 15.79 17.82
C LEU A 100 -3.83 17.01 17.43
N GLY A 101 -5.00 16.78 16.86
CA GLY A 101 -5.96 17.82 16.46
C GLY A 101 -6.75 17.43 15.22
N PHE A 102 -7.75 18.23 14.83
CA PHE A 102 -8.61 17.96 13.68
C PHE A 102 -9.23 16.56 13.75
N LEU A 103 -9.02 15.70 12.76
CA LEU A 103 -9.49 14.31 12.74
C LEU A 103 -8.57 13.36 13.54
N TYR A 104 -7.35 13.79 13.85
CA TYR A 104 -6.32 12.96 14.49
C TYR A 104 -6.36 13.12 16.01
N ARG A 105 -7.38 12.50 16.62
CA ARG A 105 -7.69 12.68 18.07
C ARG A 105 -7.14 11.53 18.93
N ARG A 106 -6.82 10.39 18.33
CA ARG A 106 -6.30 9.22 19.03
C ARG A 106 -4.79 9.34 19.22
N PRO A 107 -4.29 9.40 20.45
CA PRO A 107 -2.87 9.47 20.69
C PRO A 107 -2.19 8.12 20.39
N VAL A 108 -0.99 8.20 19.84
CA VAL A 108 -0.08 7.08 19.68
C VAL A 108 1.21 7.33 20.46
N THR A 109 1.86 6.24 20.89
CA THR A 109 3.20 6.30 21.48
C THR A 109 4.23 6.05 20.40
N VAL A 110 5.26 6.88 20.32
CA VAL A 110 6.40 6.71 19.44
C VAL A 110 7.66 6.50 20.29
N ASN A 111 8.37 5.41 20.05
CA ASN A 111 9.61 5.06 20.74
C ASN A 111 10.77 5.07 19.75
N THR A 112 11.97 5.38 20.22
CA THR A 112 13.22 5.10 19.51
C THR A 112 13.87 3.85 20.09
N ILE A 113 14.58 3.09 19.24
CA ILE A 113 15.41 1.97 19.68
C ILE A 113 16.87 2.34 19.41
N ARG A 114 17.68 2.35 20.47
CA ARG A 114 19.13 2.52 20.38
C ARG A 114 19.81 1.40 21.13
N ASP A 115 20.75 0.71 20.50
CA ASP A 115 21.48 -0.43 21.06
C ASP A 115 20.57 -1.55 21.59
N GLY A 116 19.38 -1.71 21.01
CA GLY A 116 18.36 -2.67 21.44
C GLY A 116 17.53 -2.22 22.62
N ILE A 117 17.64 -0.97 23.05
CA ILE A 117 16.84 -0.39 24.15
C ILE A 117 15.77 0.53 23.57
N ALA A 118 14.51 0.20 23.82
CA ALA A 118 13.37 1.01 23.41
C ALA A 118 13.11 2.11 24.46
N THR A 119 13.02 3.36 24.01
CA THR A 119 12.77 4.53 24.86
C THR A 119 11.66 5.37 24.24
N PRO A 120 10.57 5.69 24.98
CA PRO A 120 9.51 6.55 24.48
C PRO A 120 10.00 7.97 24.25
N ILE A 121 9.54 8.60 23.18
CA ILE A 121 9.74 10.02 22.93
C ILE A 121 8.74 10.77 23.80
N PRO A 122 9.20 11.59 24.77
CA PRO A 122 8.30 12.34 25.61
C PRO A 122 7.64 13.46 24.82
N TYR A 123 6.31 13.60 24.93
CA TYR A 123 5.63 14.75 24.38
C TYR A 123 6.08 16.03 25.11
N SER A 124 6.37 17.06 24.32
CA SER A 124 6.61 18.42 24.83
C SER A 124 6.04 19.43 23.85
N PRO A 125 5.32 20.46 24.33
CA PRO A 125 4.88 21.56 23.49
C PRO A 125 6.03 22.27 22.76
N ALA A 126 7.24 22.27 23.34
CA ALA A 126 8.43 22.87 22.74
C ALA A 126 8.89 22.17 21.45
N LEU A 127 8.42 20.95 21.17
CA LEU A 127 8.70 20.22 19.93
C LEU A 127 7.99 20.83 18.71
N PHE A 128 7.02 21.73 18.92
CA PHE A 128 6.16 22.22 17.85
C PHE A 128 6.21 23.74 17.73
N ASP A 129 6.11 24.19 16.49
CA ASP A 129 5.73 25.54 16.13
C ASP A 129 4.22 25.53 15.82
N TYR A 130 3.48 26.37 16.51
CA TYR A 130 2.02 26.41 16.42
C TYR A 130 1.50 27.40 15.38
N GLY A 131 2.38 28.05 14.62
CA GLY A 131 1.98 29.06 13.64
C GLY A 131 1.15 30.18 14.26
N ARG A 132 -0.06 30.38 13.76
CA ARG A 132 -1.00 31.41 14.24
C ARG A 132 -1.76 31.01 15.50
N LEU A 133 -1.73 29.73 15.86
CA LEU A 133 -2.49 29.20 17.00
C LEU A 133 -1.87 29.64 18.32
N LYS A 134 -2.65 30.27 19.18
CA LYS A 134 -2.20 30.65 20.53
C LYS A 134 -2.50 29.53 21.52
N VAL A 135 -1.45 28.97 22.11
CA VAL A 135 -1.55 27.96 23.16
C VAL A 135 -1.36 28.64 24.52
N GLU A 136 -2.47 28.97 25.15
CA GLU A 136 -2.44 29.73 26.43
C GLU A 136 -2.21 28.86 27.66
N LYS A 137 -2.53 27.58 27.59
CA LYS A 137 -2.42 26.63 28.72
C LYS A 137 -1.36 25.58 28.44
N ALA A 138 -0.63 25.20 29.47
CA ALA A 138 0.30 24.08 29.42
C ALA A 138 -0.46 22.78 29.07
N LEU A 139 0.08 22.05 28.11
CA LEU A 139 -0.46 20.76 27.72
C LEU A 139 0.04 19.65 28.64
N PRO A 140 -0.77 18.62 28.91
CA PRO A 140 -0.32 17.46 29.66
C PRO A 140 0.89 16.79 29.01
N VAL A 141 1.87 16.40 29.82
CA VAL A 141 3.10 15.73 29.34
C VAL A 141 2.86 14.35 28.68
N ASN A 142 1.69 13.78 28.88
CA ASN A 142 1.26 12.51 28.31
C ASN A 142 0.25 12.68 27.16
N THR A 143 0.20 13.84 26.53
CA THR A 143 -0.71 14.12 25.41
C THR A 143 -0.53 13.11 24.26
N GLY A 144 0.71 12.65 24.01
CA GLY A 144 1.02 11.75 22.89
C GLY A 144 1.08 12.49 21.55
N PHE A 145 1.16 11.72 20.48
CA PHE A 145 1.30 12.23 19.11
C PHE A 145 0.18 11.66 18.23
N ALA A 146 -0.10 12.29 17.09
CA ALA A 146 -1.03 11.75 16.10
C ALA A 146 -0.39 10.68 15.20
N GLY A 147 0.93 10.68 15.13
CA GLY A 147 1.75 9.85 14.27
C GLY A 147 3.15 10.41 14.12
N PHE A 148 3.87 9.95 13.13
CA PHE A 148 5.23 10.42 12.83
C PHE A 148 5.56 10.26 11.35
N ARG A 149 6.68 10.89 10.94
CA ARG A 149 7.26 10.78 9.61
C ARG A 149 8.78 10.68 9.67
N LEU A 150 9.34 10.03 8.66
CA LEU A 150 10.78 10.01 8.43
C LEU A 150 11.10 10.84 7.19
N HIS A 151 12.17 11.60 7.31
CA HIS A 151 12.76 12.36 6.21
C HIS A 151 14.09 11.74 5.83
N PHE A 152 14.44 11.79 4.55
CA PHE A 152 15.72 11.33 4.00
C PHE A 152 16.07 12.14 2.76
N PRO A 153 17.35 12.43 2.45
CA PRO A 153 17.74 13.19 1.26
C PRO A 153 17.67 12.32 -0.01
N VAL A 154 16.42 12.10 -0.50
CA VAL A 154 16.17 11.24 -1.67
C VAL A 154 16.32 12.00 -3.00
N ASN A 155 15.97 13.30 -3.04
CA ASN A 155 16.10 14.15 -4.23
C ASN A 155 17.45 14.86 -4.28
N GLU A 156 17.75 15.65 -3.26
CA GLU A 156 18.99 16.42 -3.16
C GLU A 156 19.73 16.11 -1.85
N PRO A 157 21.09 16.01 -1.86
CA PRO A 157 21.86 15.57 -0.70
C PRO A 157 21.69 16.41 0.58
N HIS A 158 21.23 17.67 0.43
CA HIS A 158 21.08 18.60 1.56
C HIS A 158 19.63 18.88 1.93
N ILE A 159 18.68 18.34 1.17
CA ILE A 159 17.24 18.50 1.41
C ILE A 159 16.69 17.19 1.92
N HIS A 160 16.12 17.22 3.12
CA HIS A 160 15.48 16.03 3.71
C HIS A 160 14.00 16.04 3.32
N ASP A 161 13.69 15.21 2.33
CA ASP A 161 12.31 14.98 1.88
C ASP A 161 11.59 14.04 2.84
N GLU A 162 10.30 14.22 3.01
CA GLU A 162 9.48 13.24 3.71
C GLU A 162 9.37 11.98 2.85
N VAL A 163 9.93 10.85 3.33
CA VAL A 163 9.98 9.60 2.57
C VAL A 163 8.96 8.56 3.04
N ILE A 164 8.51 8.64 4.29
CA ILE A 164 7.41 7.83 4.83
C ILE A 164 6.71 8.56 5.96
N SER A 165 5.38 8.43 6.03
CA SER A 165 4.57 8.93 7.13
C SER A 165 3.54 7.92 7.59
N PHE A 166 3.27 7.91 8.90
CA PHE A 166 2.23 7.14 9.58
C PHE A 166 1.30 8.11 10.27
N LEU A 167 0.07 8.22 9.81
CA LEU A 167 -0.89 9.18 10.34
C LEU A 167 -2.33 8.69 10.14
N GLY A 168 -3.06 8.56 11.25
CA GLY A 168 -4.46 8.13 11.26
C GLY A 168 -4.66 6.63 11.09
N ALA A 169 -5.47 6.01 11.94
CA ALA A 169 -5.74 4.58 11.97
C ALA A 169 -4.46 3.74 11.74
N SER A 170 -4.42 2.95 10.68
CA SER A 170 -3.23 2.18 10.29
C SER A 170 -2.68 2.57 8.92
N TYR A 171 -2.96 3.80 8.48
CA TYR A 171 -2.49 4.32 7.21
C TYR A 171 -1.01 4.66 7.24
N PHE A 172 -0.35 4.42 6.12
CA PHE A 172 0.98 4.92 5.85
C PHE A 172 1.14 5.25 4.37
N ARG A 173 2.03 6.21 4.09
CA ARG A 173 2.40 6.66 2.73
C ARG A 173 3.90 6.73 2.65
N PHE A 174 4.49 6.37 1.51
CA PHE A 174 5.92 6.48 1.30
C PHE A 174 6.24 6.84 -0.16
N LEU A 175 7.40 7.41 -0.37
CA LEU A 175 7.82 8.02 -1.63
C LEU A 175 9.22 7.59 -2.02
N GLY A 176 9.47 7.53 -3.33
CA GLY A 176 10.80 7.55 -3.93
C GLY A 176 11.18 8.93 -4.44
N ARG A 177 12.23 8.98 -5.25
CA ARG A 177 12.71 10.22 -5.86
C ARG A 177 11.66 10.80 -6.82
N ASP A 178 11.58 12.14 -6.84
CA ASP A 178 10.71 12.94 -7.72
C ASP A 178 9.21 12.65 -7.59
N GLN A 179 8.79 11.95 -6.50
CA GLN A 179 7.41 11.58 -6.27
C GLN A 179 6.69 12.60 -5.37
N LYS A 180 5.37 12.69 -5.56
CA LYS A 180 4.43 13.44 -4.72
C LYS A 180 3.44 12.48 -4.09
N TYR A 181 2.91 12.81 -2.90
CA TYR A 181 1.90 11.96 -2.26
C TYR A 181 0.63 11.85 -3.10
N GLY A 182 0.18 10.63 -3.29
CA GLY A 182 -1.10 10.25 -3.88
C GLY A 182 -1.74 9.17 -3.02
N LEU A 183 -1.74 7.92 -3.50
CA LEU A 183 -2.31 6.78 -2.81
C LEU A 183 -1.66 6.48 -1.45
N SER A 184 -2.33 5.65 -0.67
CA SER A 184 -1.90 5.18 0.65
C SER A 184 -1.87 3.66 0.70
N ALA A 185 -1.20 3.12 1.74
CA ALA A 185 -1.36 1.75 2.19
C ALA A 185 -1.90 1.72 3.63
N ARG A 186 -2.49 0.59 4.01
CA ARG A 186 -2.95 0.32 5.39
C ARG A 186 -2.29 -0.97 5.90
N ALA A 187 -2.24 -1.14 7.22
CA ALA A 187 -1.79 -2.42 7.78
C ALA A 187 -2.77 -3.57 7.47
N LEU A 188 -4.06 -3.30 7.62
CA LEU A 188 -5.13 -4.29 7.49
C LEU A 188 -6.45 -3.60 7.15
N CYS A 189 -7.21 -4.18 6.22
CA CYS A 189 -8.63 -3.91 6.07
C CYS A 189 -9.46 -4.98 6.76
N VAL A 190 -10.56 -4.58 7.37
CA VAL A 190 -11.51 -5.49 8.01
C VAL A 190 -12.91 -5.18 7.51
N ASP A 191 -13.54 -6.17 6.88
CA ASP A 191 -14.89 -6.06 6.31
C ASP A 191 -15.03 -4.89 5.33
N ALA A 192 -13.95 -4.55 4.58
CA ALA A 192 -13.93 -3.43 3.65
C ALA A 192 -15.04 -3.56 2.60
N GLY A 193 -15.70 -2.43 2.30
CA GLY A 193 -16.84 -2.37 1.39
C GLY A 193 -18.16 -2.89 1.97
N ALA A 194 -18.20 -3.30 3.24
CA ALA A 194 -19.43 -3.64 3.95
C ALA A 194 -19.96 -2.43 4.75
N ASP A 195 -21.25 -2.46 5.12
CA ASP A 195 -21.91 -1.40 5.92
C ASP A 195 -21.21 -1.11 7.27
N ARG A 196 -20.43 -2.06 7.75
CA ARG A 196 -19.68 -1.98 9.02
C ARG A 196 -18.22 -2.30 8.82
N GLU A 197 -17.55 -1.55 7.97
CA GLU A 197 -16.10 -1.60 7.87
C GLU A 197 -15.46 -1.20 9.20
N SER A 198 -14.47 -1.96 9.63
CA SER A 198 -13.67 -1.65 10.83
C SER A 198 -12.29 -1.16 10.44
N PHE A 199 -11.81 -0.15 11.16
CA PHE A 199 -10.51 0.47 10.93
C PHE A 199 -9.55 0.16 12.09
N PRO A 200 -8.80 -0.94 12.04
CA PRO A 200 -7.73 -1.18 12.98
C PRO A 200 -6.72 -0.02 12.98
N PHE A 201 -6.13 0.28 14.13
CA PHE A 201 -5.22 1.40 14.26
C PHE A 201 -3.92 1.00 14.95
N PHE A 202 -2.85 1.70 14.63
CA PHE A 202 -1.59 1.55 15.33
C PHE A 202 -1.64 2.30 16.66
N ARG A 203 -1.33 1.60 17.75
CA ARG A 203 -1.27 2.18 19.11
C ARG A 203 0.11 2.69 19.47
N GLU A 204 1.14 1.98 19.03
CA GLU A 204 2.51 2.21 19.44
C GLU A 204 3.47 1.86 18.30
N TYR A 205 4.53 2.66 18.19
CA TYR A 205 5.58 2.49 17.20
C TYR A 205 6.95 2.48 17.88
N TRP A 206 7.90 1.77 17.25
CA TRP A 206 9.30 1.72 17.63
C TRP A 206 10.15 1.91 16.38
N VAL A 207 11.00 2.94 16.37
CA VAL A 207 11.86 3.26 15.23
C VAL A 207 13.30 3.00 15.64
N GLU A 208 14.00 2.11 14.94
CA GLU A 208 15.42 1.87 15.18
C GLU A 208 16.22 3.11 14.76
N THR A 209 17.24 3.45 15.54
CA THR A 209 18.18 4.49 15.14
C THR A 209 18.92 4.01 13.89
N PRO A 210 18.76 4.68 12.73
CA PRO A 210 19.37 4.23 11.50
C PRO A 210 20.89 4.23 11.56
N GLU A 211 21.51 3.29 10.83
CA GLU A 211 22.97 3.23 10.71
C GLU A 211 23.50 4.41 9.89
N LYS A 212 24.74 4.83 10.20
CA LYS A 212 25.41 5.93 9.50
C LYS A 212 25.52 5.67 8.00
N GLY A 213 25.04 6.61 7.18
CA GLY A 213 25.14 6.55 5.73
C GLY A 213 24.23 5.51 5.07
N SER A 214 23.34 4.87 5.84
CA SER A 214 22.35 3.92 5.32
C SER A 214 21.13 4.65 4.78
N ASN A 215 20.58 4.14 3.67
CA ASN A 215 19.24 4.50 3.16
C ASN A 215 18.15 3.54 3.68
N HIS A 216 18.47 2.71 4.67
CA HIS A 216 17.58 1.73 5.27
C HIS A 216 17.15 2.18 6.66
N ALA A 217 15.86 2.07 6.96
CA ALA A 217 15.26 2.32 8.26
C ALA A 217 14.31 1.19 8.66
N THR A 218 14.48 0.66 9.87
CA THR A 218 13.60 -0.38 10.44
C THR A 218 12.69 0.23 11.49
N LEU A 219 11.41 -0.13 11.45
CA LEU A 219 10.44 0.26 12.45
C LEU A 219 9.44 -0.87 12.74
N TYR A 220 8.87 -0.83 13.92
CA TYR A 220 7.83 -1.78 14.35
C TYR A 220 6.57 -1.01 14.74
N ALA A 221 5.42 -1.66 14.59
CA ALA A 221 4.14 -1.11 14.99
C ALA A 221 3.23 -2.17 15.63
N LEU A 222 2.49 -1.76 16.66
CA LEU A 222 1.47 -2.55 17.33
C LEU A 222 0.09 -2.14 16.83
N LEU A 223 -0.58 -3.03 16.11
CA LEU A 223 -1.94 -2.85 15.61
C LEU A 223 -2.97 -3.32 16.62
N ASP A 224 -4.06 -2.59 16.77
CA ASP A 224 -5.24 -2.95 17.55
C ASP A 224 -6.53 -2.72 16.77
N GLY A 225 -7.47 -3.65 16.90
CA GLY A 225 -8.79 -3.60 16.27
C GLY A 225 -9.75 -4.63 16.87
N ASP A 226 -11.02 -4.48 16.61
CA ASP A 226 -12.08 -5.37 17.11
C ASP A 226 -11.98 -6.80 16.54
N ALA A 227 -11.54 -6.94 15.31
CA ALA A 227 -11.41 -8.22 14.64
C ALA A 227 -10.05 -8.89 14.85
N ALA A 228 -8.99 -8.11 15.02
CA ALA A 228 -7.63 -8.62 15.18
C ALA A 228 -6.70 -7.60 15.82
N THR A 229 -5.64 -8.08 16.47
CA THR A 229 -4.44 -7.32 16.80
C THR A 229 -3.29 -7.78 15.91
N GLY A 230 -2.19 -7.01 15.87
CA GLY A 230 -1.06 -7.39 15.04
C GLY A 230 0.25 -6.74 15.43
N ALA A 231 1.33 -7.44 15.15
CA ALA A 231 2.68 -6.91 15.14
C ALA A 231 3.12 -6.72 13.70
N PHE A 232 3.68 -5.56 13.39
CA PHE A 232 4.21 -5.23 12.09
C PHE A 232 5.68 -4.82 12.21
N LYS A 233 6.49 -5.31 11.28
CA LYS A 233 7.84 -4.83 11.03
C LYS A 233 7.86 -4.23 9.64
N PHE A 234 8.47 -3.06 9.51
CA PHE A 234 8.68 -2.36 8.25
C PHE A 234 10.17 -2.11 8.06
N ASP A 235 10.70 -2.53 6.93
CA ASP A 235 12.04 -2.22 6.49
C ASP A 235 11.95 -1.31 5.25
N LEU A 236 12.20 -0.02 5.44
CA LEU A 236 12.18 0.98 4.37
C LEU A 236 13.56 1.08 3.73
N PHE A 237 13.62 1.00 2.42
CA PHE A 237 14.79 1.31 1.59
C PHE A 237 14.46 2.52 0.71
N ALA A 238 14.95 3.70 1.12
CA ALA A 238 14.71 4.94 0.40
C ALA A 238 15.62 5.03 -0.85
N GLY A 239 15.03 5.39 -2.00
CA GLY A 239 15.76 5.44 -3.27
C GLY A 239 14.97 6.07 -4.41
N GLN A 240 15.38 5.83 -5.64
CA GLN A 240 14.65 6.24 -6.83
C GLN A 240 13.26 5.59 -6.85
N GLU A 241 13.21 4.26 -6.80
CA GLU A 241 12.07 3.50 -6.34
C GLU A 241 12.32 3.21 -4.86
N SER A 242 11.45 3.67 -3.98
CA SER A 242 11.51 3.25 -2.59
C SER A 242 10.79 1.92 -2.43
N THR A 243 11.37 1.05 -1.61
CA THR A 243 10.74 -0.23 -1.27
C THR A 243 10.48 -0.33 0.22
N LEU A 244 9.37 -0.97 0.57
CA LEU A 244 8.98 -1.22 1.94
C LEU A 244 8.69 -2.70 2.10
N GLU A 245 9.57 -3.43 2.80
CA GLU A 245 9.34 -4.82 3.17
C GLU A 245 8.58 -4.88 4.49
N ILE A 246 7.49 -5.65 4.51
CA ILE A 246 6.59 -5.71 5.64
C ILE A 246 6.43 -7.15 6.07
N GLN A 247 6.71 -7.42 7.34
CA GLN A 247 6.38 -8.67 8.01
C GLN A 247 5.29 -8.41 9.03
N ALA A 248 4.24 -9.24 9.01
CA ALA A 248 3.11 -9.12 9.93
C ALA A 248 2.80 -10.44 10.63
N THR A 249 2.44 -10.34 11.90
CA THR A 249 1.84 -11.43 12.67
C THR A 249 0.54 -10.92 13.26
N LEU A 250 -0.58 -11.43 12.76
CA LEU A 250 -1.92 -11.10 13.26
C LEU A 250 -2.37 -12.12 14.29
N PHE A 251 -3.15 -11.65 15.26
CA PHE A 251 -3.85 -12.46 16.25
C PHE A 251 -5.35 -12.15 16.14
N PRO A 252 -6.12 -12.98 15.42
CA PRO A 252 -7.54 -12.77 15.23
C PRO A 252 -8.29 -12.84 16.57
N ARG A 253 -9.24 -11.90 16.77
CA ARG A 253 -10.18 -11.89 17.90
C ARG A 253 -11.54 -12.43 17.51
N ARG A 254 -11.96 -12.20 16.26
CA ARG A 254 -13.28 -12.52 15.74
C ARG A 254 -13.19 -13.52 14.60
N ALA A 255 -13.89 -14.65 14.72
CA ALA A 255 -14.01 -15.61 13.63
C ALA A 255 -14.84 -15.04 12.47
N GLY A 256 -14.53 -15.44 11.25
CA GLY A 256 -15.27 -15.08 10.06
C GLY A 256 -15.16 -13.61 9.61
N ALA A 257 -14.28 -12.81 10.20
CA ALA A 257 -13.98 -11.46 9.71
C ALA A 257 -13.32 -11.55 8.33
N LYS A 258 -13.78 -10.76 7.36
CA LYS A 258 -13.12 -10.62 6.07
C LYS A 258 -11.89 -9.74 6.24
N LEU A 259 -10.70 -10.34 6.21
CA LEU A 259 -9.43 -9.63 6.31
C LEU A 259 -8.86 -9.35 4.92
N GLY A 260 -8.55 -8.10 4.65
CA GLY A 260 -7.81 -7.67 3.46
C GLY A 260 -6.35 -7.40 3.82
N LEU A 261 -5.44 -8.20 3.26
CA LEU A 261 -4.00 -8.10 3.47
C LEU A 261 -3.36 -7.14 2.48
N ALA A 262 -2.30 -6.46 2.90
CA ALA A 262 -1.56 -5.48 2.08
C ALA A 262 -2.47 -4.48 1.36
N PRO A 263 -3.44 -3.86 2.05
CA PRO A 263 -4.42 -3.01 1.38
C PRO A 263 -3.79 -1.72 0.89
N LEU A 264 -4.12 -1.37 -0.35
CA LEU A 264 -3.83 -0.10 -0.98
C LEU A 264 -5.11 0.72 -1.07
N THR A 265 -5.01 2.02 -0.90
CA THR A 265 -6.15 2.95 -0.95
C THR A 265 -5.79 4.11 -1.86
N SER A 266 -6.68 4.46 -2.78
CA SER A 266 -6.45 5.48 -3.79
C SER A 266 -7.72 6.29 -4.09
N MET A 267 -7.58 7.33 -4.90
CA MET A 267 -8.68 8.16 -5.37
C MET A 267 -8.78 8.05 -6.89
N TYR A 268 -10.01 7.88 -7.39
CA TYR A 268 -10.35 7.98 -8.80
C TYR A 268 -11.66 8.75 -8.95
N LEU A 269 -11.61 9.92 -9.56
CA LEU A 269 -12.77 10.77 -9.76
C LEU A 269 -13.26 10.77 -11.20
N THR A 270 -12.35 10.89 -12.17
CA THR A 270 -12.61 10.90 -13.61
C THR A 270 -11.32 10.57 -14.37
N GLY A 271 -11.42 9.92 -15.52
CA GLY A 271 -10.34 9.59 -16.44
C GLY A 271 -10.87 9.34 -17.85
N GLU A 272 -10.01 8.92 -18.78
CA GLU A 272 -10.36 8.76 -20.19
C GLU A 272 -11.45 7.69 -20.43
N ASN A 273 -11.55 6.69 -19.56
CA ASN A 273 -12.54 5.59 -19.62
C ASN A 273 -13.84 5.87 -18.86
N ASP A 274 -13.87 6.89 -18.00
CA ASP A 274 -15.06 7.29 -17.20
C ASP A 274 -15.17 8.82 -17.19
N ARG A 275 -15.33 9.40 -18.38
CA ARG A 275 -15.45 10.86 -18.55
C ARG A 275 -16.80 11.35 -18.08
N ARG A 276 -16.78 12.31 -17.16
CA ARG A 276 -17.97 12.99 -16.69
C ARG A 276 -17.90 14.45 -17.05
N VAL A 277 -19.02 15.03 -17.44
CA VAL A 277 -19.15 16.48 -17.59
C VAL A 277 -18.99 17.10 -16.20
N ARG A 278 -17.88 17.77 -15.97
CA ARG A 278 -17.57 18.49 -14.74
C ARG A 278 -17.21 19.93 -15.07
N ASP A 279 -17.54 20.79 -14.13
CA ASP A 279 -17.19 22.21 -14.21
C ASP A 279 -15.75 22.38 -13.68
N GLY A 280 -14.78 22.03 -14.51
CA GLY A 280 -13.36 22.07 -14.14
C GLY A 280 -12.46 22.06 -15.37
N PHE A 281 -11.22 22.52 -15.18
CA PHE A 281 -10.21 22.60 -16.24
C PHE A 281 -9.42 21.27 -16.41
N ARG A 282 -9.46 20.39 -15.40
CA ARG A 282 -8.75 19.10 -15.39
C ARG A 282 -9.58 18.06 -16.14
N THR A 283 -8.99 17.42 -17.15
CA THR A 283 -9.67 16.39 -17.93
C THR A 283 -9.67 15.04 -17.22
N GLU A 284 -8.66 14.80 -16.38
CA GLU A 284 -8.52 13.62 -15.54
C GLU A 284 -8.17 14.01 -14.12
N LEU A 285 -8.57 13.17 -13.19
CA LEU A 285 -8.36 13.43 -11.77
C LEU A 285 -8.37 12.12 -10.98
N HIS A 286 -7.19 11.57 -10.76
CA HIS A 286 -7.00 10.31 -10.04
C HIS A 286 -5.57 10.15 -9.52
N ASP A 287 -5.40 9.40 -8.44
CA ASP A 287 -4.11 9.01 -7.88
C ASP A 287 -3.58 7.73 -8.51
N SER A 288 -4.47 6.95 -9.07
CA SER A 288 -4.18 5.73 -9.83
C SER A 288 -5.23 5.58 -10.91
N ASP A 289 -4.83 5.13 -12.10
CA ASP A 289 -5.71 4.90 -13.22
C ASP A 289 -6.12 3.44 -13.38
N GLY A 290 -5.40 2.49 -12.77
CA GLY A 290 -5.72 1.08 -12.90
C GLY A 290 -5.16 0.17 -11.81
N LEU A 291 -5.79 -1.00 -11.69
CA LEU A 291 -5.30 -2.13 -10.90
C LEU A 291 -4.54 -3.08 -11.84
N LEU A 292 -3.27 -3.32 -11.55
CA LEU A 292 -2.46 -4.36 -12.19
C LEU A 292 -2.42 -5.59 -11.30
N ILE A 293 -2.62 -6.79 -11.87
CA ILE A 293 -2.49 -8.07 -11.16
C ILE A 293 -1.55 -8.99 -11.95
N HIS A 294 -0.58 -9.58 -11.25
CA HIS A 294 0.21 -10.70 -11.74
C HIS A 294 -0.26 -11.95 -11.02
N ASN A 295 -1.08 -12.76 -11.68
CA ASN A 295 -1.70 -13.92 -11.04
C ASN A 295 -0.73 -15.11 -10.91
N GLY A 296 -1.12 -16.10 -10.11
CA GLY A 296 -0.34 -17.33 -9.89
C GLY A 296 -0.05 -18.12 -11.15
N ALA A 297 -0.91 -18.05 -12.16
CA ALA A 297 -0.72 -18.69 -13.47
C ALA A 297 0.28 -17.94 -14.38
N GLY A 298 0.69 -16.71 -13.99
CA GLY A 298 1.63 -15.90 -14.75
C GLY A 298 0.99 -14.95 -15.74
N GLU A 299 -0.32 -14.79 -15.72
CA GLU A 299 -1.02 -13.80 -16.53
C GLU A 299 -0.95 -12.43 -15.86
N TRP A 300 -0.76 -11.38 -16.65
CA TRP A 300 -0.87 -10.00 -16.24
C TRP A 300 -2.24 -9.46 -16.63
N LEU A 301 -2.98 -8.91 -15.66
CA LEU A 301 -4.31 -8.35 -15.84
C LEU A 301 -4.26 -6.85 -15.55
N TRP A 302 -4.78 -6.05 -16.45
CA TRP A 302 -4.99 -4.62 -16.25
C TRP A 302 -6.48 -4.32 -16.14
N ARG A 303 -6.87 -3.67 -15.06
CA ARG A 303 -8.24 -3.28 -14.76
C ARG A 303 -8.30 -1.77 -14.55
N PRO A 304 -8.67 -1.00 -15.60
CA PRO A 304 -8.90 0.44 -15.45
C PRO A 304 -9.88 0.73 -14.31
N LEU A 305 -9.59 1.72 -13.48
CA LEU A 305 -10.48 2.14 -12.40
C LEU A 305 -11.67 2.93 -12.94
N GLY A 306 -12.67 3.13 -12.09
CA GLY A 306 -13.84 3.94 -12.40
C GLY A 306 -14.45 4.49 -11.14
N ASN A 307 -15.38 5.45 -11.30
CA ASN A 307 -16.16 6.03 -10.24
C ASN A 307 -17.64 5.66 -10.42
N PRO A 308 -18.04 4.43 -10.06
CA PRO A 308 -19.38 3.92 -10.34
C PRO A 308 -20.46 4.67 -9.52
N PRO A 309 -21.73 4.74 -10.01
CA PRO A 309 -22.80 5.39 -9.27
C PRO A 309 -23.19 4.68 -7.96
N HIS A 310 -22.80 3.42 -7.81
CA HIS A 310 -23.00 2.59 -6.62
C HIS A 310 -21.73 1.82 -6.31
N ALA A 311 -21.52 1.47 -5.04
CA ALA A 311 -20.36 0.66 -4.65
C ALA A 311 -20.25 -0.61 -5.51
N ARG A 312 -19.06 -0.85 -6.05
CA ARG A 312 -18.74 -2.01 -6.88
C ARG A 312 -17.59 -2.78 -6.26
N ILE A 313 -17.74 -4.10 -6.14
CA ILE A 313 -16.70 -5.00 -5.67
C ILE A 313 -16.38 -5.97 -6.78
N SER A 314 -15.13 -5.98 -7.25
CA SER A 314 -14.61 -6.93 -8.21
C SER A 314 -13.66 -7.90 -7.52
N SER A 315 -13.82 -9.19 -7.77
CA SER A 315 -13.02 -10.26 -7.13
C SER A 315 -12.27 -11.06 -8.19
N PHE A 316 -10.94 -11.06 -8.10
CA PHE A 316 -10.06 -11.83 -8.98
C PHE A 316 -9.52 -13.03 -8.20
N LEU A 317 -10.20 -14.17 -8.35
CA LEU A 317 -9.85 -15.43 -7.70
C LEU A 317 -8.49 -15.92 -8.18
N ASP A 318 -7.65 -16.32 -7.24
CA ASP A 318 -6.28 -16.76 -7.55
C ASP A 318 -5.75 -17.76 -6.51
N ASN A 319 -4.67 -18.42 -6.88
CA ASN A 319 -3.87 -19.25 -5.98
C ASN A 319 -2.41 -18.87 -6.16
N ASN A 320 -1.76 -18.48 -5.06
CA ASN A 320 -0.39 -17.98 -5.08
C ASN A 320 -0.22 -16.75 -5.99
N ASN A 321 -1.00 -15.71 -5.72
CA ASN A 321 -0.86 -14.43 -6.38
C ASN A 321 0.60 -13.95 -6.34
N ARG A 322 1.15 -13.54 -7.48
CA ARG A 322 2.53 -13.05 -7.59
C ARG A 322 2.67 -11.57 -7.34
N GLY A 323 1.57 -10.81 -7.41
CA GLY A 323 1.53 -9.41 -7.08
C GLY A 323 0.29 -8.70 -7.58
N PHE A 324 0.01 -7.55 -6.97
CA PHE A 324 -1.03 -6.62 -7.40
C PHE A 324 -0.66 -5.20 -7.01
N GLY A 325 -1.22 -4.22 -7.70
CA GLY A 325 -0.92 -2.83 -7.37
C GLY A 325 -1.88 -1.84 -8.00
N LEU A 326 -1.96 -0.67 -7.39
CA LEU A 326 -2.65 0.48 -7.95
C LEU A 326 -1.60 1.36 -8.63
N LEU A 327 -1.75 1.53 -9.94
CA LEU A 327 -0.75 2.19 -10.79
C LEU A 327 -1.33 3.47 -11.39
N GLN A 328 -0.47 4.49 -11.45
CA GLN A 328 -0.66 5.69 -12.25
C GLN A 328 0.18 5.55 -13.51
N ARG A 329 -0.45 5.32 -14.66
CA ARG A 329 0.23 5.17 -15.97
C ARG A 329 0.18 6.45 -16.79
N ASP A 330 -0.94 7.20 -16.73
CA ASP A 330 -0.97 8.53 -17.33
C ASP A 330 -0.12 9.49 -16.50
N ARG A 331 0.96 9.97 -17.12
CA ARG A 331 1.91 10.92 -16.53
C ARG A 331 2.03 12.17 -17.37
N THR A 332 0.99 12.46 -18.13
CA THR A 332 0.92 13.61 -19.00
C THR A 332 0.39 14.81 -18.22
N PHE A 333 1.17 15.86 -18.08
CA PHE A 333 0.73 17.08 -17.38
C PHE A 333 -0.58 17.64 -17.98
N GLU A 334 -0.75 17.51 -19.31
CA GLU A 334 -1.91 17.99 -20.04
C GLU A 334 -3.23 17.35 -19.56
N SER A 335 -3.18 16.14 -19.02
CA SER A 335 -4.35 15.45 -18.48
C SER A 335 -4.83 16.05 -17.16
N TYR A 336 -3.90 16.54 -16.34
CA TYR A 336 -4.20 17.03 -15.00
C TYR A 336 -4.20 18.55 -14.87
N GLN A 337 -3.31 19.25 -15.56
CA GLN A 337 -3.17 20.73 -15.54
C GLN A 337 -2.98 21.32 -14.14
N ASP A 338 -2.42 20.56 -13.18
CA ASP A 338 -2.32 20.97 -11.78
C ASP A 338 -0.85 21.10 -11.35
N LEU A 339 -0.36 22.34 -11.29
CA LEU A 339 1.03 22.65 -10.93
C LEU A 339 1.35 22.39 -9.45
N ASP A 340 0.35 22.48 -8.57
CA ASP A 340 0.57 22.37 -7.12
C ASP A 340 0.53 20.90 -6.67
N LEU A 341 -0.47 20.14 -7.12
CA LEU A 341 -0.71 18.76 -6.71
C LEU A 341 0.05 17.75 -7.57
N ALA A 342 0.46 18.15 -8.81
CA ALA A 342 1.31 17.39 -9.73
C ALA A 342 0.95 15.89 -9.77
N TYR A 343 -0.28 15.59 -10.20
CA TYR A 343 -0.82 14.21 -10.23
C TYR A 343 0.03 13.26 -11.08
N GLU A 344 0.68 13.77 -12.12
CA GLU A 344 1.61 13.03 -12.99
C GLU A 344 2.81 12.47 -12.22
N ASN A 345 3.15 13.05 -11.05
CA ASN A 345 4.26 12.65 -10.19
C ASN A 345 3.81 11.79 -8.99
N ARG A 346 2.54 11.37 -8.92
CA ARG A 346 2.07 10.47 -7.88
C ARG A 346 2.56 9.04 -8.14
N PRO A 347 3.08 8.31 -7.13
CA PRO A 347 3.65 6.99 -7.33
C PRO A 347 2.60 5.93 -7.65
N SER A 348 3.01 4.92 -8.37
CA SER A 348 2.36 3.63 -8.39
C SER A 348 2.83 2.81 -7.20
N TYR A 349 1.94 2.03 -6.55
CA TYR A 349 2.31 1.04 -5.55
C TYR A 349 2.05 -0.37 -6.08
N PHE A 350 3.08 -1.22 -6.03
CA PHE A 350 2.94 -2.63 -6.40
C PHE A 350 3.35 -3.53 -5.23
N VAL A 351 2.45 -4.40 -4.83
CA VAL A 351 2.60 -5.38 -3.75
C VAL A 351 3.10 -6.69 -4.33
N GLU A 352 4.17 -7.24 -3.75
CA GLU A 352 4.71 -8.56 -4.07
C GLU A 352 4.69 -9.42 -2.80
N PRO A 353 3.91 -10.52 -2.75
CA PRO A 353 3.96 -11.47 -1.65
C PRO A 353 5.36 -12.02 -1.42
N MET A 354 5.78 -12.09 -0.17
CA MET A 354 7.00 -12.76 0.26
C MET A 354 6.63 -14.10 0.90
N GLY A 355 6.67 -15.16 0.10
CA GLY A 355 6.17 -16.48 0.47
C GLY A 355 4.83 -16.82 -0.18
N ASP A 356 4.27 -17.94 0.24
CA ASP A 356 3.01 -18.47 -0.29
C ASP A 356 1.81 -17.88 0.48
N TRP A 357 0.91 -17.19 -0.23
CA TRP A 357 -0.32 -16.65 0.35
C TRP A 357 -1.53 -17.57 0.12
N GLY A 358 -1.35 -18.70 -0.59
CA GLY A 358 -2.36 -19.72 -0.84
C GLY A 358 -3.51 -19.28 -1.71
N GLU A 359 -4.66 -19.94 -1.53
CA GLU A 359 -5.90 -19.60 -2.22
C GLU A 359 -6.53 -18.32 -1.64
N GLY A 360 -7.05 -17.47 -2.54
CA GLY A 360 -7.73 -16.24 -2.16
C GLY A 360 -8.18 -15.46 -3.39
N ARG A 361 -8.22 -14.15 -3.23
CA ARG A 361 -8.54 -13.22 -4.32
C ARG A 361 -7.94 -11.86 -4.09
N VAL A 362 -7.57 -11.19 -5.16
CA VAL A 362 -7.43 -9.74 -5.15
C VAL A 362 -8.85 -9.15 -5.20
N GLU A 363 -9.20 -8.33 -4.23
CA GLU A 363 -10.50 -7.65 -4.16
C GLU A 363 -10.30 -6.17 -4.43
N LEU A 364 -11.01 -5.64 -5.43
CA LEU A 364 -11.06 -4.23 -5.77
C LEU A 364 -12.42 -3.67 -5.36
N ILE A 365 -12.43 -2.65 -4.55
CA ILE A 365 -13.63 -1.93 -4.10
C ILE A 365 -13.55 -0.53 -4.69
N GLU A 366 -14.60 -0.14 -5.41
CA GLU A 366 -14.78 1.18 -6.00
C GLU A 366 -16.06 1.80 -5.43
N LEU A 367 -15.90 2.89 -4.68
CA LEU A 367 -17.01 3.61 -4.05
C LEU A 367 -17.35 4.86 -4.88
N PRO A 368 -18.62 5.28 -4.93
CA PRO A 368 -18.97 6.54 -5.57
C PRO A 368 -18.38 7.72 -4.80
N THR A 369 -17.78 8.67 -5.53
CA THR A 369 -17.33 9.94 -4.95
C THR A 369 -17.72 11.12 -5.82
N HIS A 370 -17.90 12.28 -5.20
CA HIS A 370 -18.24 13.54 -5.88
C HIS A 370 -17.09 14.53 -5.92
N ASP A 371 -16.05 14.30 -5.14
CA ASP A 371 -14.87 15.15 -5.02
C ASP A 371 -13.58 14.34 -4.83
N GLU A 372 -12.45 15.02 -4.94
CA GLU A 372 -11.11 14.46 -4.87
C GLU A 372 -10.57 14.23 -3.44
N THR A 373 -11.30 14.66 -2.42
CA THR A 373 -10.81 14.62 -1.03
C THR A 373 -11.01 13.25 -0.38
N ASN A 374 -11.80 12.37 -1.01
CA ASN A 374 -12.14 11.06 -0.47
C ASN A 374 -11.45 9.95 -1.28
N ASP A 375 -10.63 9.16 -0.61
CA ASP A 375 -10.14 7.90 -1.15
C ASP A 375 -11.35 6.96 -1.38
N ASN A 376 -11.64 6.65 -2.64
CA ASN A 376 -12.79 5.83 -3.03
C ASN A 376 -12.42 4.48 -3.64
N ILE A 377 -11.13 4.17 -3.70
CA ILE A 377 -10.59 2.92 -4.26
C ILE A 377 -9.86 2.16 -3.17
N VAL A 378 -10.15 0.87 -3.03
CA VAL A 378 -9.40 -0.04 -2.15
C VAL A 378 -9.08 -1.32 -2.91
N ALA A 379 -7.81 -1.73 -2.88
CA ALA A 379 -7.37 -3.03 -3.41
C ALA A 379 -6.64 -3.81 -2.32
N SER A 380 -6.95 -5.10 -2.14
CA SER A 380 -6.31 -5.93 -1.12
C SER A 380 -6.37 -7.42 -1.49
N TRP A 381 -5.49 -8.22 -0.89
CA TRP A 381 -5.60 -9.67 -0.95
C TRP A 381 -6.52 -10.18 0.16
N THR A 382 -7.56 -10.93 -0.20
CA THR A 382 -8.46 -11.60 0.75
C THR A 382 -8.23 -13.10 0.69
N PRO A 383 -7.68 -13.73 1.76
CA PRO A 383 -7.53 -15.18 1.83
C PRO A 383 -8.86 -15.92 1.70
N ALA A 384 -8.87 -17.08 1.04
CA ALA A 384 -10.08 -17.90 0.90
C ALA A 384 -10.63 -18.39 2.26
N LYS A 385 -9.72 -18.61 3.22
CA LYS A 385 -10.08 -18.97 4.60
C LYS A 385 -9.66 -17.83 5.52
N SER A 386 -10.61 -17.27 6.25
CA SER A 386 -10.31 -16.30 7.30
C SER A 386 -9.48 -16.96 8.40
N PRO A 387 -8.43 -16.29 8.91
CA PRO A 387 -7.68 -16.77 10.06
C PRO A 387 -8.57 -16.95 11.29
N GLU A 388 -8.33 -18.02 12.05
CA GLU A 388 -9.12 -18.36 13.22
C GLU A 388 -8.57 -17.73 14.50
N PRO A 389 -9.44 -17.34 15.47
CA PRO A 389 -9.01 -16.89 16.78
C PRO A 389 -8.13 -17.91 17.50
N GLY A 390 -7.13 -17.42 18.25
CA GLY A 390 -6.23 -18.23 19.06
C GLY A 390 -5.00 -18.78 18.33
N ALA A 391 -4.91 -18.66 17.00
CA ALA A 391 -3.73 -19.00 16.22
C ALA A 391 -3.11 -17.74 15.59
N PRO A 392 -1.77 -17.57 15.61
CA PRO A 392 -1.12 -16.49 14.90
C PRO A 392 -1.23 -16.72 13.39
N PHE A 393 -1.50 -15.66 12.66
CA PHE A 393 -1.48 -15.63 11.19
C PHE A 393 -0.31 -14.75 10.72
N VAL A 394 0.66 -15.38 10.05
CA VAL A 394 1.92 -14.74 9.65
C VAL A 394 1.93 -14.57 8.13
N TYR A 395 2.28 -13.39 7.66
CA TYR A 395 2.50 -13.10 6.25
C TYR A 395 3.54 -12.00 6.07
N ALA A 396 4.13 -11.95 4.89
CA ALA A 396 5.08 -10.92 4.53
C ALA A 396 4.89 -10.49 3.07
N TYR A 397 5.26 -9.26 2.77
CA TYR A 397 5.18 -8.69 1.44
C TYR A 397 6.11 -7.50 1.28
N ARG A 398 6.38 -7.14 0.03
CA ARG A 398 7.07 -5.92 -0.35
C ARG A 398 6.10 -5.00 -1.08
N ILE A 399 6.15 -3.71 -0.82
CA ILE A 399 5.54 -2.68 -1.65
C ILE A 399 6.67 -1.89 -2.29
N THR A 400 6.58 -1.67 -3.61
CA THR A 400 7.46 -0.75 -4.34
C THR A 400 6.67 0.50 -4.71
N ALA A 401 7.24 1.68 -4.41
CA ALA A 401 6.74 2.98 -4.86
C ALA A 401 7.60 3.48 -6.02
N GLY A 402 7.04 3.61 -7.20
CA GLY A 402 7.75 4.04 -8.41
C GLY A 402 6.88 4.90 -9.33
N LEU A 403 7.51 5.77 -10.12
CA LEU A 403 6.80 6.48 -11.20
C LEU A 403 6.64 5.56 -12.40
N ASP A 404 7.74 5.04 -12.92
CA ASP A 404 7.77 4.10 -14.03
C ASP A 404 8.40 2.80 -13.54
N MET A 405 7.69 1.70 -13.71
CA MET A 405 8.12 0.38 -13.26
C MET A 405 8.14 -0.61 -14.45
N PRO A 406 9.11 -0.50 -15.38
CA PRO A 406 9.14 -1.29 -16.62
C PRO A 406 9.28 -2.80 -16.38
N ARG A 407 9.70 -3.23 -15.18
CA ARG A 407 9.76 -4.63 -14.77
C ARG A 407 8.38 -5.27 -14.58
N LEU A 408 7.35 -4.44 -14.41
CA LEU A 408 5.96 -4.90 -14.31
C LEU A 408 5.39 -5.05 -15.72
N ALA A 409 4.80 -6.19 -16.00
CA ALA A 409 4.25 -6.53 -17.30
C ALA A 409 5.30 -6.48 -18.45
N PRO A 410 6.10 -7.54 -18.63
CA PRO A 410 7.15 -7.61 -19.66
C PRO A 410 6.61 -7.63 -21.10
N ASN A 411 5.30 -7.77 -21.28
CA ASN A 411 4.60 -7.70 -22.55
C ASN A 411 4.09 -6.27 -22.84
N GLY A 412 3.44 -6.07 -23.97
CA GLY A 412 2.77 -4.81 -24.27
C GLY A 412 1.71 -4.47 -23.22
N VAL A 413 1.65 -3.20 -22.84
CA VAL A 413 0.77 -2.69 -21.77
C VAL A 413 -0.37 -1.86 -22.35
N VAL A 414 -1.50 -1.82 -21.66
CA VAL A 414 -2.60 -0.89 -21.93
C VAL A 414 -2.16 0.52 -21.56
N VAL A 415 -2.33 1.45 -22.48
CA VAL A 415 -2.02 2.87 -22.26
C VAL A 415 -3.26 3.76 -22.23
N ASN A 416 -4.31 3.38 -22.98
CA ASN A 416 -5.59 4.11 -22.97
C ASN A 416 -6.77 3.17 -23.06
N THR A 417 -7.90 3.57 -22.50
CA THR A 417 -9.20 2.91 -22.63
C THR A 417 -10.26 3.95 -22.92
N PHE A 418 -10.99 3.80 -24.05
CA PHE A 418 -12.09 4.70 -24.40
C PHE A 418 -13.37 3.92 -24.66
N GLU A 419 -14.49 4.57 -24.40
CA GLU A 419 -15.83 4.07 -24.67
C GLU A 419 -16.55 4.92 -25.72
N ALA A 420 -17.35 4.29 -26.56
CA ALA A 420 -18.13 4.97 -27.59
C ALA A 420 -19.37 4.16 -27.99
N PRO A 421 -20.40 4.79 -28.55
CA PRO A 421 -21.48 4.07 -29.22
C PRO A 421 -20.96 3.22 -30.39
N ALA A 422 -21.46 1.98 -30.51
CA ALA A 422 -21.03 1.03 -31.56
C ALA A 422 -21.67 1.32 -32.92
N ARG A 423 -21.44 2.53 -33.47
CA ARG A 423 -21.90 2.85 -34.84
C ARG A 423 -20.83 3.62 -35.63
N ALA A 424 -20.94 3.58 -36.95
CA ALA A 424 -20.09 4.36 -37.81
C ALA A 424 -20.46 5.86 -37.75
N LEU A 425 -19.46 6.74 -37.82
CA LEU A 425 -19.69 8.16 -37.97
C LEU A 425 -20.52 8.46 -39.22
N GLY A 426 -21.56 9.29 -39.08
CA GLY A 426 -22.44 9.65 -40.19
C GLY A 426 -23.46 8.57 -40.58
N SER A 427 -23.52 7.44 -39.88
CA SER A 427 -24.58 6.44 -40.13
C SER A 427 -25.96 7.04 -39.80
N ALA A 428 -26.91 6.84 -40.70
CA ALA A 428 -28.33 7.19 -40.49
C ALA A 428 -29.09 6.15 -39.65
N GLU A 429 -28.45 5.02 -39.34
CA GLU A 429 -29.07 3.97 -38.53
C GLU A 429 -29.26 4.44 -37.10
N PRO A 430 -30.38 4.12 -36.43
CA PRO A 430 -30.56 4.40 -35.01
C PRO A 430 -29.43 3.78 -34.17
N LEU A 431 -29.09 4.41 -33.06
CA LEU A 431 -28.21 3.79 -32.06
C LEU A 431 -28.90 2.53 -31.53
N ASP A 432 -28.18 1.40 -31.61
CA ASP A 432 -28.59 0.19 -30.92
C ASP A 432 -28.22 0.33 -29.42
N PRO A 433 -29.19 0.44 -28.51
CA PRO A 433 -28.91 0.64 -27.09
C PRO A 433 -28.20 -0.56 -26.44
N GLU A 434 -28.25 -1.73 -27.06
CA GLU A 434 -27.55 -2.92 -26.59
C GLU A 434 -26.08 -2.94 -27.03
N SER A 435 -25.69 -2.12 -28.01
CA SER A 435 -24.36 -2.19 -28.63
C SER A 435 -23.46 -1.06 -28.17
N HIS A 436 -22.27 -1.43 -27.67
CA HIS A 436 -21.26 -0.50 -27.18
C HIS A 436 -19.89 -0.84 -27.76
N ARG A 437 -19.04 0.16 -27.91
CA ARG A 437 -17.68 0.06 -28.45
C ARG A 437 -16.67 0.38 -27.39
N PHE A 438 -15.66 -0.50 -27.27
CA PHE A 438 -14.45 -0.27 -26.51
C PHE A 438 -13.27 -0.10 -27.45
N ILE A 439 -12.42 0.85 -27.13
CA ILE A 439 -11.18 1.16 -27.84
C ILE A 439 -10.07 1.10 -26.81
N VAL A 440 -9.13 0.17 -27.01
CA VAL A 440 -8.02 -0.05 -26.08
C VAL A 440 -6.70 0.10 -26.83
N ASP A 441 -5.86 0.96 -26.35
CA ASP A 441 -4.52 1.20 -26.89
C ASP A 441 -3.49 0.39 -26.12
N PHE A 442 -2.62 -0.30 -26.85
CA PHE A 442 -1.52 -1.08 -26.31
C PHE A 442 -0.20 -0.58 -26.87
N ALA A 443 0.83 -0.44 -26.01
CA ALA A 443 2.17 -0.02 -26.41
C ALA A 443 3.26 -0.82 -25.71
N GLY A 444 4.49 -0.67 -26.18
CA GLY A 444 5.68 -1.28 -25.59
C GLY A 444 5.96 -2.71 -26.03
N SER A 445 7.09 -3.25 -25.54
CA SER A 445 7.57 -4.58 -25.87
C SER A 445 7.67 -4.83 -27.39
N ASP A 446 7.35 -6.03 -27.83
CA ASP A 446 7.44 -6.46 -29.24
C ASP A 446 6.35 -5.84 -30.14
N LEU A 447 5.42 -5.01 -29.60
CA LEU A 447 4.31 -4.45 -30.40
C LEU A 447 4.78 -3.55 -31.54
N GLU A 448 5.92 -2.86 -31.37
CA GLU A 448 6.49 -2.00 -32.40
C GLU A 448 6.74 -2.73 -33.72
N TYR A 449 7.09 -4.04 -33.69
CA TYR A 449 7.29 -4.85 -34.89
C TYR A 449 6.02 -5.02 -35.71
N TYR A 450 4.86 -4.96 -35.06
CA TYR A 450 3.56 -5.19 -35.71
C TYR A 450 2.89 -3.90 -36.17
N VAL A 451 3.44 -2.73 -35.81
CA VAL A 451 2.87 -1.42 -36.26
C VAL A 451 2.88 -1.28 -37.77
N ALA A 452 3.90 -1.83 -38.45
CA ALA A 452 4.00 -1.80 -39.92
C ALA A 452 2.98 -2.72 -40.61
N ASP A 453 2.61 -3.85 -39.98
CA ASP A 453 1.63 -4.80 -40.51
C ASP A 453 0.76 -5.37 -39.37
N PRO A 454 -0.26 -4.64 -38.91
CA PRO A 454 -1.14 -5.09 -37.84
C PRO A 454 -2.06 -6.26 -38.23
N SER A 455 -2.12 -6.65 -39.52
CA SER A 455 -2.93 -7.78 -39.96
C SER A 455 -2.47 -9.12 -39.40
N GLN A 456 -1.23 -9.21 -38.93
CA GLN A 456 -0.66 -10.38 -38.23
C GLN A 456 -1.14 -10.53 -36.77
N VAL A 457 -1.81 -9.51 -36.23
CA VAL A 457 -2.22 -9.46 -34.84
C VAL A 457 -3.73 -9.64 -34.73
N GLU A 458 -4.13 -10.53 -33.85
CA GLU A 458 -5.53 -10.79 -33.53
C GLU A 458 -5.90 -10.16 -32.19
N ALA A 459 -7.02 -9.43 -32.15
CA ALA A 459 -7.66 -9.00 -30.90
C ALA A 459 -8.56 -10.13 -30.39
N VAL A 460 -8.20 -10.72 -29.25
CA VAL A 460 -8.97 -11.78 -28.60
C VAL A 460 -9.85 -11.13 -27.54
N ALA A 461 -11.12 -10.87 -27.91
CA ALA A 461 -12.12 -10.27 -27.04
C ALA A 461 -13.14 -11.32 -26.57
N THR A 462 -13.48 -11.30 -25.28
CA THR A 462 -14.51 -12.16 -24.67
C THR A 462 -15.40 -11.37 -23.71
N THR A 463 -16.58 -11.89 -23.42
CA THR A 463 -17.56 -11.30 -22.52
C THR A 463 -18.26 -12.38 -21.70
N SER A 464 -18.56 -12.08 -20.42
CA SER A 464 -19.30 -12.99 -19.53
C SER A 464 -20.81 -12.98 -19.79
N ALA A 465 -21.34 -11.91 -20.42
CA ALA A 465 -22.74 -11.78 -20.78
C ALA A 465 -22.87 -11.08 -22.15
N GLY A 466 -23.93 -11.39 -22.88
CA GLY A 466 -24.11 -10.88 -24.25
C GLY A 466 -23.18 -11.55 -25.26
N ARG A 467 -22.69 -10.80 -26.25
CA ARG A 467 -21.82 -11.31 -27.29
C ARG A 467 -20.89 -10.23 -27.86
N VAL A 468 -19.68 -10.63 -28.23
CA VAL A 468 -18.77 -9.78 -29.02
C VAL A 468 -19.29 -9.78 -30.47
N LEU A 469 -19.52 -8.60 -31.02
CA LEU A 469 -20.03 -8.42 -32.38
C LEU A 469 -18.89 -8.43 -33.41
N ARG A 470 -17.80 -7.76 -33.07
CA ARG A 470 -16.56 -7.71 -33.86
C ARG A 470 -15.38 -7.34 -32.98
N ALA A 471 -14.19 -7.68 -33.42
CA ALA A 471 -12.93 -7.19 -32.90
C ALA A 471 -11.97 -6.91 -34.05
N SER A 472 -11.14 -5.89 -33.96
CA SER A 472 -10.16 -5.52 -34.96
C SER A 472 -8.94 -4.85 -34.34
N VAL A 473 -7.81 -4.88 -35.04
CA VAL A 473 -6.56 -4.23 -34.65
C VAL A 473 -6.14 -3.25 -35.75
N ALA A 474 -5.64 -2.09 -35.35
CA ALA A 474 -5.05 -1.12 -36.26
C ALA A 474 -3.75 -0.56 -35.65
N ALA A 475 -2.84 -0.09 -36.49
CA ALA A 475 -1.65 0.62 -36.02
C ALA A 475 -2.04 1.98 -35.40
N ASN A 476 -1.48 2.26 -34.21
CA ASN A 476 -1.54 3.57 -33.59
C ASN A 476 -0.11 4.17 -33.55
N GLN A 477 0.23 4.91 -34.61
CA GLN A 477 1.57 5.50 -34.75
C GLN A 477 1.87 6.58 -33.72
N HIS A 478 0.83 7.19 -33.10
CA HIS A 478 1.01 8.24 -32.09
C HIS A 478 1.63 7.74 -30.79
N ILE A 479 1.42 6.45 -30.50
CA ILE A 479 1.96 5.78 -29.29
C ILE A 479 3.03 4.74 -29.63
N GLY A 480 3.38 4.58 -30.92
CA GLY A 480 4.26 3.49 -31.35
C GLY A 480 3.70 2.08 -31.05
N GLY A 481 2.38 1.92 -31.09
CA GLY A 481 1.70 0.71 -30.67
C GLY A 481 0.49 0.34 -31.50
N LEU A 482 -0.41 -0.43 -30.92
CA LEU A 482 -1.60 -0.97 -31.59
C LEU A 482 -2.87 -0.55 -30.85
N ARG A 483 -3.91 -0.24 -31.62
CA ARG A 483 -5.26 0.02 -31.16
C ARG A 483 -6.15 -1.17 -31.44
N ALA A 484 -6.70 -1.77 -30.41
CA ALA A 484 -7.79 -2.73 -30.51
C ALA A 484 -9.13 -2.01 -30.41
N LEU A 485 -10.07 -2.41 -31.24
CA LEU A 485 -11.45 -1.95 -31.21
C LEU A 485 -12.36 -3.17 -31.21
N PHE A 486 -13.28 -3.25 -30.26
CA PHE A 486 -14.29 -4.28 -30.27
C PHE A 486 -15.68 -3.73 -29.89
N ASP A 487 -16.69 -4.30 -30.51
CA ASP A 487 -18.09 -3.98 -30.24
C ASP A 487 -18.73 -5.15 -29.50
N VAL A 488 -19.48 -4.84 -28.45
CA VAL A 488 -20.19 -5.81 -27.63
C VAL A 488 -21.69 -5.48 -27.58
N SER A 489 -22.53 -6.52 -27.56
CA SER A 489 -23.98 -6.38 -27.35
C SER A 489 -24.34 -7.03 -26.02
N VAL A 490 -24.89 -6.24 -25.11
CA VAL A 490 -25.35 -6.67 -23.77
C VAL A 490 -26.74 -6.08 -23.53
N LYS A 491 -27.65 -6.89 -22.99
CA LYS A 491 -29.02 -6.44 -22.72
C LYS A 491 -29.03 -5.27 -21.72
N PRO A 492 -29.91 -4.28 -21.91
CA PRO A 492 -30.03 -3.16 -20.99
C PRO A 492 -30.16 -3.59 -19.53
N GLY A 493 -29.45 -2.88 -18.63
CA GLY A 493 -29.41 -3.15 -17.20
C GLY A 493 -28.59 -4.37 -16.77
N HIS A 494 -27.97 -5.13 -17.71
CA HIS A 494 -27.09 -6.25 -17.37
C HIS A 494 -25.63 -5.81 -17.34
N THR A 495 -24.86 -6.40 -16.43
CA THR A 495 -23.40 -6.22 -16.35
C THR A 495 -22.68 -7.37 -17.07
N ALA A 496 -21.66 -7.05 -17.81
CA ALA A 496 -20.76 -7.98 -18.46
C ALA A 496 -19.31 -7.72 -18.02
N ASP A 497 -18.57 -8.77 -17.69
CA ASP A 497 -17.12 -8.71 -17.52
C ASP A 497 -16.48 -8.94 -18.88
N LEU A 498 -15.76 -7.94 -19.36
CA LEU A 498 -15.09 -7.92 -20.64
C LEU A 498 -13.62 -8.26 -20.47
N ARG A 499 -13.04 -8.96 -21.45
CA ARG A 499 -11.60 -9.26 -21.51
C ARG A 499 -11.10 -9.05 -22.93
N LEU A 500 -9.89 -8.49 -23.05
CA LEU A 500 -9.23 -8.25 -24.33
C LEU A 500 -7.72 -8.39 -24.17
N PHE A 501 -7.07 -9.10 -25.09
CA PHE A 501 -5.63 -9.10 -25.25
C PHE A 501 -5.25 -9.28 -26.73
N LEU A 502 -4.02 -8.96 -27.08
CA LEU A 502 -3.49 -9.13 -28.43
C LEU A 502 -2.61 -10.38 -28.50
N ARG A 503 -2.72 -11.11 -29.62
CA ARG A 503 -1.84 -12.24 -29.89
C ARG A 503 -1.41 -12.27 -31.35
N ALA A 504 -0.26 -12.86 -31.64
CA ALA A 504 0.19 -13.18 -32.99
C ALA A 504 0.85 -14.56 -32.99
N HIS A 505 0.59 -15.35 -34.03
CA HIS A 505 1.19 -16.68 -34.18
C HIS A 505 1.04 -17.60 -32.95
N GLY A 506 -0.09 -17.50 -32.22
CA GLY A 506 -0.35 -18.27 -31.01
C GLY A 506 0.32 -17.75 -29.72
N ARG A 507 1.15 -16.69 -29.79
CA ARG A 507 1.80 -16.06 -28.68
C ARG A 507 1.00 -14.82 -28.21
N THR A 508 0.76 -14.71 -26.91
CA THR A 508 0.20 -13.50 -26.28
C THR A 508 1.24 -12.38 -26.31
N LEU A 509 0.86 -11.21 -26.82
CA LEU A 509 1.72 -10.05 -26.99
C LEU A 509 1.52 -9.00 -25.91
N THR A 510 0.38 -9.00 -25.21
CA THR A 510 0.01 -7.96 -24.24
C THR A 510 -0.42 -8.55 -22.92
N GLU A 511 -0.50 -7.70 -21.90
CA GLU A 511 -1.34 -8.00 -20.75
C GLU A 511 -2.81 -8.12 -21.17
N THR A 512 -3.64 -8.69 -20.28
CA THR A 512 -5.08 -8.82 -20.50
C THR A 512 -5.79 -7.62 -19.89
N TRP A 513 -6.39 -6.77 -20.70
CA TRP A 513 -7.34 -5.76 -20.28
C TRP A 513 -8.64 -6.41 -19.82
N THR A 514 -9.17 -5.95 -18.66
CA THR A 514 -10.45 -6.41 -18.12
C THR A 514 -11.30 -5.20 -17.71
N TYR A 515 -12.63 -5.28 -17.97
CA TYR A 515 -13.51 -4.15 -17.67
C TYR A 515 -14.94 -4.64 -17.37
N PRO A 516 -15.55 -4.31 -16.22
CA PRO A 516 -16.96 -4.55 -15.99
C PRO A 516 -17.78 -3.42 -16.60
N TRP A 517 -18.63 -3.74 -17.52
CA TRP A 517 -19.51 -2.78 -18.16
C TRP A 517 -20.97 -3.14 -17.92
N THR A 518 -21.75 -2.14 -17.49
CA THR A 518 -23.21 -2.28 -17.32
C THR A 518 -23.91 -1.52 -18.43
N ALA A 519 -24.65 -2.23 -19.26
CA ALA A 519 -25.45 -1.60 -20.31
C ALA A 519 -26.48 -0.65 -19.68
N PRO A 520 -26.62 0.59 -20.21
CA PRO A 520 -27.62 1.53 -19.70
C PRO A 520 -29.01 0.90 -19.64
N ALA A 521 -29.79 1.21 -18.61
CA ALA A 521 -31.21 0.82 -18.57
C ALA A 521 -31.95 1.53 -19.70
N ALA A 522 -32.92 0.84 -20.33
CA ALA A 522 -33.72 1.38 -21.43
C ALA A 522 -34.64 2.52 -21.00
#